data_bdb21a6319b7198eac799ff9890c2754
#
_entry.id   bdb21a6319b7198eac799ff9890c2754
#
_cell.length_a   1.000
_cell.length_b   1.000
_cell.length_c   1.000
_cell.angle_alpha   90.00
_cell.angle_beta   90.00
_cell.angle_gamma   90.00
#
_symmetry.space_group_name_H-M   'P 1'
#
loop_
_entity.id
_entity.type
_entity.pdbx_description
1 polymer ?
#
loop_
_entity_poly.entity_id
_entity_poly.type
_entity_poly.pdbx_seq_one_letter_code
_entity_poly.pdbx_strand_id
1 'polypeptide(L)'
;MSEDTPGNPGVAWWPEFDTAFWAVRKMQLKLHRWAGEDSARRFDDLYNLVCDPAFLVHAYQRVAQNKGARTPGVDRATVAWIESRVGVEEFLDDIRTQLKARTFRPMPVRQVMIPKAGGKLRALGIPTVADRVVQAALTLVLEPIFEADFLPCSYGFRPNRRAQDAVAEIQHMTTRGYQWVLEADIQSCFDTIDHVGLLDRIRARVTDKRVLGLVKAFLKAGVLTADGRHDDSRTGTPQGGILSPLLANIALSTLDEHFDAQWRGTMSTWHHRDRRRRQGLGCWKLVRYADDFVVCVKGDQRHAEDLREEVAAVLAPLGLVLAPDKTRVVHIDDGFDFLGFHIRRMRKRGTKNLHFVYTVPSRKAQATVRERIRWHTRRSTLHEDLDVVLRRVNRFLQGWASYFRHGVSKAVFSQLDFHAWRRIGAWIRRKHGRMSWRQLRRQFCDRGWRFAYNGVSFRGAASVAVTRYRYRGARIPTPWTAIQPATG
;
A
#
# COMPACT_ATOMS: atom_id res chain seq x y z
N MET A 1 -20.15 -37.16 -26.83
CA MET A 1 -21.49 -36.56 -26.65
C MET A 1 -21.85 -36.86 -25.20
N SER A 2 -21.63 -35.96 -24.29
CA SER A 2 -22.09 -36.03 -22.89
C SER A 2 -23.22 -35.03 -22.75
N GLU A 3 -24.40 -35.56 -22.43
CA GLU A 3 -25.64 -34.83 -22.29
C GLU A 3 -25.53 -33.77 -21.18
N ASP A 4 -25.69 -32.50 -21.57
CA ASP A 4 -25.96 -31.40 -20.65
C ASP A 4 -27.37 -31.60 -20.08
N THR A 5 -27.42 -32.03 -18.81
CA THR A 5 -28.65 -32.02 -18.04
C THR A 5 -29.03 -30.57 -17.79
N PRO A 6 -30.23 -30.08 -18.16
CA PRO A 6 -30.64 -28.70 -17.89
C PRO A 6 -30.83 -28.51 -16.38
N GLY A 7 -29.85 -27.94 -15.73
CA GLY A 7 -29.93 -27.50 -14.35
C GLY A 7 -31.01 -26.43 -14.21
N ASN A 8 -31.78 -26.52 -13.13
CA ASN A 8 -32.80 -25.59 -12.71
C ASN A 8 -32.31 -24.11 -12.84
N PRO A 9 -32.97 -23.22 -13.60
CA PRO A 9 -32.44 -21.89 -13.96
C PRO A 9 -32.31 -20.89 -12.79
N GLY A 10 -32.51 -21.34 -11.55
CA GLY A 10 -32.49 -20.50 -10.36
C GLY A 10 -31.28 -20.71 -9.42
N VAL A 11 -30.61 -21.87 -9.43
CA VAL A 11 -29.55 -22.16 -8.45
C VAL A 11 -28.18 -21.95 -9.12
N ALA A 12 -27.37 -21.04 -8.57
CA ALA A 12 -26.01 -20.87 -9.04
C ALA A 12 -25.15 -22.04 -8.54
N TRP A 13 -24.49 -22.74 -9.46
CA TRP A 13 -23.46 -23.68 -9.07
C TRP A 13 -22.21 -22.89 -8.58
N TRP A 14 -21.87 -23.10 -7.32
CA TRP A 14 -20.72 -22.44 -6.71
C TRP A 14 -19.46 -23.28 -6.91
N PRO A 15 -18.47 -22.77 -7.67
CA PRO A 15 -17.24 -23.51 -7.91
C PRO A 15 -16.39 -23.59 -6.64
N GLU A 16 -15.61 -24.66 -6.52
CA GLU A 16 -14.56 -24.74 -5.52
C GLU A 16 -13.52 -23.62 -5.71
N PHE A 17 -12.85 -23.25 -4.62
CA PHE A 17 -11.95 -22.11 -4.61
C PHE A 17 -10.86 -22.18 -5.68
N ASP A 18 -10.20 -23.33 -5.84
CA ASP A 18 -9.13 -23.49 -6.83
C ASP A 18 -9.63 -23.32 -8.26
N THR A 19 -10.81 -23.86 -8.55
CA THR A 19 -11.49 -23.68 -9.84
C THR A 19 -11.84 -22.22 -10.08
N ALA A 20 -12.40 -21.55 -9.07
CA ALA A 20 -12.72 -20.11 -9.10
C ALA A 20 -11.46 -19.27 -9.32
N PHE A 21 -10.39 -19.55 -8.61
CA PHE A 21 -9.11 -18.85 -8.74
C PHE A 21 -8.59 -18.92 -10.18
N TRP A 22 -8.55 -20.11 -10.78
CA TRP A 22 -8.03 -20.26 -12.14
C TRP A 22 -8.94 -19.63 -13.20
N ALA A 23 -10.27 -19.71 -13.05
CA ALA A 23 -11.23 -19.04 -13.93
C ALA A 23 -11.04 -17.51 -13.90
N VAL A 24 -11.00 -16.92 -12.71
CA VAL A 24 -10.73 -15.49 -12.52
C VAL A 24 -9.38 -15.10 -13.10
N ARG A 25 -8.35 -15.88 -12.81
CA ARG A 25 -7.00 -15.63 -13.32
C ARG A 25 -6.94 -15.62 -14.84
N LYS A 26 -7.58 -16.58 -15.50
CA LYS A 26 -7.68 -16.67 -16.97
C LYS A 26 -8.36 -15.42 -17.57
N MET A 27 -9.43 -14.96 -16.93
CA MET A 27 -10.14 -13.75 -17.39
C MET A 27 -9.31 -12.48 -17.15
N GLN A 28 -8.67 -12.35 -16.01
CA GLN A 28 -7.78 -11.22 -15.71
C GLN A 28 -6.62 -11.10 -16.70
N LEU A 29 -6.03 -12.23 -17.12
CA LEU A 29 -4.99 -12.26 -18.17
C LEU A 29 -5.53 -11.72 -19.50
N LYS A 30 -6.78 -12.08 -19.86
CA LYS A 30 -7.43 -11.56 -21.09
C LYS A 30 -7.69 -10.06 -20.98
N LEU A 31 -8.30 -9.60 -19.86
CA LEU A 31 -8.60 -8.19 -19.64
C LEU A 31 -7.34 -7.33 -19.71
N HIS A 32 -6.26 -7.75 -19.02
CA HIS A 32 -4.99 -7.04 -19.03
C HIS A 32 -4.36 -6.99 -20.44
N ARG A 33 -4.37 -8.12 -21.15
CA ARG A 33 -3.88 -8.19 -22.53
C ARG A 33 -4.66 -7.25 -23.44
N TRP A 34 -5.99 -7.33 -23.44
CA TRP A 34 -6.84 -6.48 -24.30
C TRP A 34 -6.67 -4.99 -23.98
N ALA A 35 -6.50 -4.64 -22.70
CA ALA A 35 -6.24 -3.26 -22.31
C ALA A 35 -4.87 -2.76 -22.76
N GLY A 36 -3.86 -3.63 -22.74
CA GLY A 36 -2.50 -3.29 -23.16
C GLY A 36 -2.27 -3.28 -24.68
N GLU A 37 -3.03 -4.10 -25.42
CA GLU A 37 -2.98 -4.13 -26.92
C GLU A 37 -3.62 -2.87 -27.52
N ASP A 38 -4.66 -2.36 -26.91
CA ASP A 38 -5.38 -1.17 -27.38
C ASP A 38 -5.72 -0.23 -26.21
N SER A 39 -4.97 0.86 -26.12
CA SER A 39 -5.18 1.90 -25.09
C SER A 39 -6.47 2.70 -25.28
N ALA A 40 -7.10 2.64 -26.46
CA ALA A 40 -8.39 3.28 -26.74
C ALA A 40 -9.58 2.36 -26.49
N ARG A 41 -9.33 1.06 -26.27
CA ARG A 41 -10.39 0.07 -26.03
C ARG A 41 -11.21 0.42 -24.79
N ARG A 42 -12.52 0.43 -24.96
CA ARG A 42 -13.51 0.60 -23.89
C ARG A 42 -14.23 -0.70 -23.64
N PHE A 43 -14.44 -1.01 -22.36
CA PHE A 43 -15.08 -2.24 -21.92
C PHE A 43 -16.54 -1.96 -21.55
N ASP A 44 -17.47 -2.59 -22.21
CA ASP A 44 -18.92 -2.36 -22.11
C ASP A 44 -19.70 -3.48 -21.42
N ASP A 45 -19.08 -4.66 -21.24
CA ASP A 45 -19.71 -5.83 -20.60
C ASP A 45 -18.80 -6.44 -19.51
N LEU A 46 -18.66 -5.71 -18.42
CA LEU A 46 -17.87 -6.13 -17.26
C LEU A 46 -18.74 -6.56 -16.06
N TYR A 47 -19.99 -6.12 -16.03
CA TYR A 47 -20.87 -6.37 -14.89
C TYR A 47 -21.19 -7.85 -14.71
N ASN A 48 -21.28 -8.59 -15.81
CA ASN A 48 -21.49 -10.03 -15.78
C ASN A 48 -20.35 -10.75 -15.03
N LEU A 49 -19.10 -10.27 -15.15
CA LEU A 49 -17.96 -10.79 -14.39
C LEU A 49 -18.07 -10.48 -12.90
N VAL A 50 -18.62 -9.32 -12.52
CA VAL A 50 -18.84 -8.97 -11.10
C VAL A 50 -19.89 -9.89 -10.47
N CYS A 51 -20.88 -10.35 -11.27
CA CYS A 51 -21.93 -11.27 -10.84
C CYS A 51 -21.56 -12.75 -11.03
N ASP A 52 -20.42 -13.04 -11.62
CA ASP A 52 -19.97 -14.41 -11.90
C ASP A 52 -19.64 -15.16 -10.60
N PRO A 53 -20.11 -16.41 -10.45
CA PRO A 53 -19.87 -17.20 -9.24
C PRO A 53 -18.39 -17.37 -8.91
N ALA A 54 -17.50 -17.56 -9.89
CA ALA A 54 -16.07 -17.70 -9.65
C ALA A 54 -15.45 -16.40 -9.10
N PHE A 55 -15.88 -15.24 -9.62
CA PHE A 55 -15.42 -13.94 -9.11
C PHE A 55 -15.92 -13.69 -7.69
N LEU A 56 -17.16 -14.02 -7.38
CA LEU A 56 -17.72 -13.84 -6.03
C LEU A 56 -17.06 -14.77 -5.01
N VAL A 57 -16.85 -16.05 -5.32
CA VAL A 57 -16.11 -17.01 -4.47
C VAL A 57 -14.69 -16.52 -4.22
N HIS A 58 -13.97 -16.11 -5.26
CA HIS A 58 -12.61 -15.62 -5.11
C HIS A 58 -12.55 -14.31 -4.31
N ALA A 59 -13.52 -13.40 -4.51
CA ALA A 59 -13.66 -12.17 -3.76
C ALA A 59 -13.95 -12.44 -2.27
N TYR A 60 -14.86 -13.37 -1.96
CA TYR A 60 -15.16 -13.78 -0.59
C TYR A 60 -13.90 -14.30 0.11
N GLN A 61 -13.16 -15.17 -0.53
CA GLN A 61 -11.94 -15.73 0.05
C GLN A 61 -10.87 -14.67 0.34
N ARG A 62 -10.69 -13.70 -0.55
CA ARG A 62 -9.82 -12.53 -0.27
C ARG A 62 -10.27 -11.78 0.97
N VAL A 63 -11.57 -11.61 1.17
CA VAL A 63 -12.14 -10.94 2.36
C VAL A 63 -11.94 -11.80 3.61
N ALA A 64 -12.20 -13.09 3.54
CA ALA A 64 -12.12 -14.03 4.65
C ALA A 64 -10.69 -14.21 5.18
N GLN A 65 -9.70 -14.21 4.31
CA GLN A 65 -8.27 -14.33 4.67
C GLN A 65 -7.66 -13.03 5.22
N ASN A 66 -8.33 -11.89 5.06
CA ASN A 66 -7.82 -10.61 5.54
C ASN A 66 -7.99 -10.46 7.06
N LYS A 67 -7.08 -9.70 7.69
CA LYS A 67 -7.20 -9.34 9.12
C LYS A 67 -8.52 -8.67 9.47
N GLY A 68 -9.12 -7.96 8.51
CA GLY A 68 -10.43 -7.31 8.62
C GLY A 68 -11.62 -8.27 8.71
N ALA A 69 -11.46 -9.58 8.42
CA ALA A 69 -12.52 -10.59 8.49
C ALA A 69 -13.25 -10.64 9.85
N ARG A 70 -12.52 -10.33 10.93
CA ARG A 70 -13.04 -10.29 12.31
C ARG A 70 -13.70 -8.97 12.70
N THR A 71 -13.66 -7.96 11.82
CA THR A 71 -14.15 -6.62 12.14
C THR A 71 -15.46 -6.39 11.39
N PRO A 72 -16.59 -6.26 12.11
CA PRO A 72 -17.91 -6.07 11.47
C PRO A 72 -18.09 -4.66 10.93
N GLY A 73 -18.96 -4.52 9.92
CA GLY A 73 -19.50 -3.26 9.43
C GLY A 73 -20.60 -2.71 10.35
N VAL A 74 -21.52 -1.94 9.76
CA VAL A 74 -22.73 -1.42 10.47
C VAL A 74 -23.73 -2.51 10.77
N ASP A 75 -23.77 -3.57 9.98
CA ASP A 75 -24.60 -4.77 10.12
C ASP A 75 -24.18 -5.72 11.26
N ARG A 76 -23.05 -5.45 11.88
CA ARG A 76 -22.41 -6.28 12.91
C ARG A 76 -22.02 -7.68 12.46
N ALA A 77 -22.16 -8.02 11.18
CA ALA A 77 -21.76 -9.32 10.63
C ALA A 77 -20.24 -9.42 10.47
N THR A 78 -19.68 -10.58 10.85
CA THR A 78 -18.28 -10.95 10.60
C THR A 78 -18.24 -12.15 9.66
N VAL A 79 -17.09 -12.44 9.07
CA VAL A 79 -16.91 -13.65 8.24
C VAL A 79 -17.27 -14.91 9.04
N ALA A 80 -16.76 -15.06 10.27
CA ALA A 80 -17.05 -16.22 11.10
C ALA A 80 -18.55 -16.36 11.45
N TRP A 81 -19.27 -15.23 11.60
CA TRP A 81 -20.72 -15.26 11.81
C TRP A 81 -21.44 -15.75 10.56
N ILE A 82 -21.05 -15.27 9.37
CA ILE A 82 -21.62 -15.71 8.09
C ILE A 82 -21.40 -17.22 7.91
N GLU A 83 -20.16 -17.70 8.09
CA GLU A 83 -19.82 -19.12 7.96
C GLU A 83 -20.61 -20.03 8.89
N SER A 84 -20.90 -19.58 10.13
CA SER A 84 -21.55 -20.41 11.14
C SER A 84 -23.08 -20.31 11.17
N ARG A 85 -23.67 -19.22 10.66
CA ARG A 85 -25.10 -18.91 10.82
C ARG A 85 -25.88 -18.82 9.52
N VAL A 86 -25.23 -18.39 8.45
CA VAL A 86 -25.89 -18.17 7.15
C VAL A 86 -25.49 -19.28 6.18
N GLY A 87 -24.21 -19.63 6.15
CA GLY A 87 -23.59 -20.41 5.09
C GLY A 87 -23.04 -19.53 3.98
N VAL A 88 -21.87 -19.91 3.47
CA VAL A 88 -21.15 -19.10 2.45
C VAL A 88 -21.91 -19.07 1.13
N GLU A 89 -22.48 -20.17 0.71
CA GLU A 89 -23.21 -20.29 -0.56
C GLU A 89 -24.49 -19.45 -0.53
N GLU A 90 -25.29 -19.56 0.52
CA GLU A 90 -26.51 -18.76 0.69
C GLU A 90 -26.22 -17.26 0.74
N PHE A 91 -25.15 -16.88 1.45
CA PHE A 91 -24.68 -15.50 1.51
C PHE A 91 -24.25 -14.96 0.13
N LEU A 92 -23.56 -15.76 -0.67
CA LEU A 92 -23.14 -15.38 -2.00
C LEU A 92 -24.30 -15.39 -3.00
N ASP A 93 -25.27 -16.28 -2.85
CA ASP A 93 -26.51 -16.30 -3.65
C ASP A 93 -27.34 -15.03 -3.43
N ASP A 94 -27.47 -14.58 -2.19
CA ASP A 94 -28.17 -13.33 -1.89
C ASP A 94 -27.48 -12.14 -2.58
N ILE A 95 -26.16 -12.02 -2.41
CA ILE A 95 -25.38 -10.96 -3.09
C ILE A 95 -25.56 -11.03 -4.62
N ARG A 96 -25.44 -12.21 -5.21
CA ARG A 96 -25.56 -12.41 -6.66
C ARG A 96 -26.96 -12.07 -7.15
N THR A 97 -27.98 -12.47 -6.44
CA THR A 97 -29.39 -12.17 -6.74
C THR A 97 -29.63 -10.67 -6.73
N GLN A 98 -29.18 -9.98 -5.70
CA GLN A 98 -29.28 -8.52 -5.62
C GLN A 98 -28.50 -7.81 -6.74
N LEU A 99 -27.29 -8.28 -7.08
CA LEU A 99 -26.50 -7.74 -8.19
C LEU A 99 -27.24 -7.93 -9.51
N LYS A 100 -27.70 -9.15 -9.83
CA LYS A 100 -28.45 -9.44 -11.08
C LYS A 100 -29.73 -8.62 -11.20
N ALA A 101 -30.50 -8.50 -10.13
CA ALA A 101 -31.68 -7.66 -10.05
C ALA A 101 -31.38 -6.15 -10.03
N ARG A 102 -30.10 -5.74 -9.89
CA ARG A 102 -29.65 -4.34 -9.75
C ARG A 102 -30.23 -3.65 -8.50
N THR A 103 -30.58 -4.41 -7.50
CA THR A 103 -31.13 -3.93 -6.22
C THR A 103 -30.04 -3.78 -5.15
N PHE A 104 -28.84 -4.30 -5.37
CA PHE A 104 -27.74 -4.15 -4.43
C PHE A 104 -27.46 -2.67 -4.14
N ARG A 105 -27.47 -2.31 -2.86
CA ARG A 105 -27.15 -0.96 -2.37
C ARG A 105 -26.09 -1.07 -1.29
N PRO A 106 -24.90 -0.46 -1.51
CA PRO A 106 -23.88 -0.38 -0.48
C PRO A 106 -24.43 0.25 0.80
N MET A 107 -24.05 -0.31 1.94
CA MET A 107 -24.36 0.27 3.24
C MET A 107 -23.33 1.34 3.63
N PRO A 108 -23.70 2.29 4.51
CA PRO A 108 -22.74 3.25 5.06
C PRO A 108 -21.57 2.53 5.74
N VAL A 109 -20.37 3.08 5.63
CA VAL A 109 -19.23 2.53 6.34
C VAL A 109 -19.28 2.91 7.81
N ARG A 110 -18.95 1.97 8.70
CA ARG A 110 -18.82 2.23 10.14
C ARG A 110 -17.50 2.93 10.44
N GLN A 111 -17.55 4.16 10.98
CA GLN A 111 -16.35 4.92 11.33
C GLN A 111 -15.69 4.38 12.59
N VAL A 112 -14.37 4.21 12.54
CA VAL A 112 -13.51 3.91 13.69
C VAL A 112 -12.32 4.84 13.71
N MET A 113 -12.10 5.50 14.83
CA MET A 113 -10.95 6.40 14.99
C MET A 113 -9.71 5.62 15.40
N ILE A 114 -8.65 5.67 14.59
CA ILE A 114 -7.37 5.02 14.88
C ILE A 114 -6.28 6.05 15.20
N PRO A 115 -5.45 5.82 16.24
CA PRO A 115 -4.35 6.72 16.56
C PRO A 115 -3.31 6.81 15.44
N LYS A 116 -3.00 8.02 14.99
CA LYS A 116 -1.82 8.32 14.15
C LYS A 116 -0.60 8.57 15.02
N ALA A 117 0.58 8.43 14.42
CA ALA A 117 1.81 8.94 15.05
C ALA A 117 1.68 10.45 15.31
N GLY A 118 2.01 10.87 16.55
CA GLY A 118 1.85 12.28 16.97
C GLY A 118 0.50 12.60 17.64
N GLY A 119 -0.28 11.60 18.05
CA GLY A 119 -1.50 11.76 18.85
C GLY A 119 -2.75 12.21 18.07
N LYS A 120 -2.65 12.50 16.77
CA LYS A 120 -3.80 12.76 15.91
C LYS A 120 -4.57 11.47 15.64
N LEU A 121 -5.89 11.57 15.45
CA LEU A 121 -6.73 10.45 15.08
C LEU A 121 -6.92 10.39 13.55
N ARG A 122 -7.10 9.19 13.02
CA ARG A 122 -7.48 8.93 11.63
C ARG A 122 -8.82 8.21 11.62
N ALA A 123 -9.77 8.73 10.88
CA ALA A 123 -11.02 8.03 10.62
C ALA A 123 -10.78 6.87 9.64
N LEU A 124 -11.22 5.67 9.99
CA LEU A 124 -11.23 4.49 9.14
C LEU A 124 -12.68 4.07 8.94
N GLY A 125 -13.13 3.98 7.69
CA GLY A 125 -14.45 3.45 7.34
C GLY A 125 -14.39 1.93 7.18
N ILE A 126 -15.23 1.21 7.89
CA ILE A 126 -15.32 -0.25 7.83
C ILE A 126 -16.60 -0.64 7.10
N PRO A 127 -16.54 -1.11 5.84
CA PRO A 127 -17.69 -1.61 5.10
C PRO A 127 -18.21 -2.93 5.68
N THR A 128 -19.45 -3.30 5.37
CA THR A 128 -19.99 -4.63 5.67
C THR A 128 -19.21 -5.74 4.96
N VAL A 129 -19.42 -6.99 5.35
CA VAL A 129 -18.77 -8.12 4.64
C VAL A 129 -19.29 -8.21 3.21
N ALA A 130 -20.59 -8.02 2.99
CA ALA A 130 -21.20 -8.01 1.65
C ALA A 130 -20.58 -6.91 0.76
N ASP A 131 -20.50 -5.68 1.27
CA ASP A 131 -19.85 -4.58 0.54
C ASP A 131 -18.39 -4.89 0.18
N ARG A 132 -17.64 -5.48 1.13
CA ARG A 132 -16.24 -5.87 0.89
C ARG A 132 -16.11 -6.94 -0.21
N VAL A 133 -17.04 -7.90 -0.27
CA VAL A 133 -17.05 -8.93 -1.32
C VAL A 133 -17.34 -8.30 -2.68
N VAL A 134 -18.35 -7.44 -2.78
CA VAL A 134 -18.67 -6.75 -4.04
C VAL A 134 -17.55 -5.79 -4.46
N GLN A 135 -16.95 -5.06 -3.54
CA GLN A 135 -15.76 -4.22 -3.83
C GLN A 135 -14.57 -5.06 -4.30
N ALA A 136 -14.36 -6.24 -3.71
CA ALA A 136 -13.30 -7.16 -4.14
C ALA A 136 -13.58 -7.72 -5.54
N ALA A 137 -14.83 -8.09 -5.85
CA ALA A 137 -15.21 -8.53 -7.19
C ALA A 137 -15.00 -7.44 -8.25
N LEU A 138 -15.42 -6.19 -7.94
CA LEU A 138 -15.11 -5.01 -8.78
C LEU A 138 -13.60 -4.83 -8.98
N THR A 139 -12.81 -4.95 -7.91
CA THR A 139 -11.35 -4.81 -7.99
C THR A 139 -10.75 -5.91 -8.87
N LEU A 140 -11.21 -7.16 -8.76
CA LEU A 140 -10.74 -8.28 -9.60
C LEU A 140 -10.96 -8.03 -11.08
N VAL A 141 -12.03 -7.31 -11.44
CA VAL A 141 -12.37 -6.98 -12.83
C VAL A 141 -11.61 -5.74 -13.32
N LEU A 142 -11.57 -4.67 -12.51
CA LEU A 142 -11.03 -3.37 -12.93
C LEU A 142 -9.51 -3.29 -12.84
N GLU A 143 -8.90 -3.90 -11.83
CA GLU A 143 -7.45 -3.80 -11.58
C GLU A 143 -6.60 -4.24 -12.79
N PRO A 144 -6.84 -5.37 -13.48
CA PRO A 144 -6.05 -5.75 -14.65
C PRO A 144 -6.17 -4.78 -15.83
N ILE A 145 -7.32 -4.10 -15.97
CA ILE A 145 -7.53 -3.10 -17.04
C ILE A 145 -6.68 -1.86 -16.76
N PHE A 146 -6.83 -1.26 -15.57
CA PHE A 146 -6.13 -0.03 -15.22
C PHE A 146 -4.64 -0.23 -14.96
N GLU A 147 -4.23 -1.43 -14.50
CA GLU A 147 -2.80 -1.73 -14.33
C GLU A 147 -2.03 -1.68 -15.67
N ALA A 148 -2.70 -1.97 -16.79
CA ALA A 148 -2.11 -1.83 -18.14
C ALA A 148 -1.82 -0.34 -18.48
N ASP A 149 -2.60 0.59 -17.94
CA ASP A 149 -2.47 2.03 -18.20
C ASP A 149 -1.53 2.73 -17.21
N PHE A 150 -1.37 2.19 -16.00
CA PHE A 150 -0.58 2.85 -14.96
C PHE A 150 0.89 2.95 -15.32
N LEU A 151 1.43 4.15 -15.22
CA LEU A 151 2.79 4.47 -15.58
C LEU A 151 3.82 3.92 -14.59
N PRO A 152 5.08 3.72 -15.02
CA PRO A 152 6.14 3.18 -14.18
C PRO A 152 6.49 4.01 -12.95
N CYS A 153 6.22 5.32 -12.95
CA CYS A 153 6.49 6.22 -11.83
C CYS A 153 5.57 6.00 -10.60
N SER A 154 4.46 5.25 -10.76
CA SER A 154 3.51 4.90 -9.70
C SER A 154 3.82 3.53 -9.11
N TYR A 155 3.93 3.44 -7.79
CA TYR A 155 4.33 2.22 -7.06
C TYR A 155 3.30 1.75 -6.04
N GLY A 156 2.62 2.65 -5.32
CA GLY A 156 1.72 2.31 -4.22
C GLY A 156 0.46 1.60 -4.67
N PHE A 157 -0.01 0.62 -3.87
CA PHE A 157 -1.23 -0.16 -4.13
C PHE A 157 -1.29 -0.90 -5.47
N ARG A 158 -0.14 -1.13 -6.08
CA ARG A 158 -0.03 -1.86 -7.34
C ARG A 158 0.62 -3.22 -7.12
N PRO A 159 0.18 -4.27 -7.83
CA PRO A 159 0.73 -5.60 -7.66
C PRO A 159 2.21 -5.67 -8.04
N ASN A 160 2.97 -6.51 -7.33
CA ASN A 160 4.42 -6.74 -7.51
C ASN A 160 5.31 -5.50 -7.30
N ARG A 161 4.77 -4.32 -6.99
CA ARG A 161 5.51 -3.10 -6.69
C ARG A 161 5.63 -2.90 -5.18
N ARG A 162 6.81 -2.50 -4.74
CA ARG A 162 7.16 -2.37 -3.32
C ARG A 162 7.65 -0.96 -3.03
N ALA A 163 7.54 -0.55 -1.77
CA ALA A 163 8.12 0.71 -1.30
C ALA A 163 9.63 0.81 -1.61
N GLN A 164 10.34 -0.31 -1.55
CA GLN A 164 11.77 -0.38 -1.88
C GLN A 164 12.07 -0.07 -3.35
N ASP A 165 11.13 -0.33 -4.27
CA ASP A 165 11.29 0.04 -5.68
C ASP A 165 11.26 1.55 -5.86
N ALA A 166 10.30 2.23 -5.21
CA ALA A 166 10.20 3.68 -5.23
C ALA A 166 11.45 4.34 -4.61
N VAL A 167 11.91 3.83 -3.46
CA VAL A 167 13.14 4.31 -2.81
C VAL A 167 14.37 4.08 -3.69
N ALA A 168 14.47 2.93 -4.36
CA ALA A 168 15.57 2.63 -5.28
C ALA A 168 15.54 3.52 -6.53
N GLU A 169 14.36 3.88 -7.05
CA GLU A 169 14.21 4.84 -8.15
C GLU A 169 14.71 6.22 -7.73
N ILE A 170 14.33 6.71 -6.56
CA ILE A 170 14.81 7.98 -6.02
C ILE A 170 16.34 7.96 -5.87
N GLN A 171 16.89 6.90 -5.28
CA GLN A 171 18.32 6.75 -5.12
C GLN A 171 19.05 6.74 -6.48
N HIS A 172 18.47 6.08 -7.48
CA HIS A 172 19.00 6.04 -8.84
C HIS A 172 19.02 7.43 -9.49
N MET A 173 17.92 8.21 -9.36
CA MET A 173 17.85 9.56 -9.91
C MET A 173 18.80 10.52 -9.20
N THR A 174 18.82 10.53 -7.89
CA THR A 174 19.66 11.44 -7.10
C THR A 174 21.14 11.17 -7.28
N THR A 175 21.55 9.91 -7.48
CA THR A 175 22.93 9.54 -7.86
C THR A 175 23.33 10.09 -9.24
N ARG A 176 22.34 10.35 -10.13
CA ARG A 176 22.55 10.90 -11.48
C ARG A 176 22.43 12.43 -11.57
N GLY A 177 22.50 13.11 -10.44
CA GLY A 177 22.54 14.56 -10.36
C GLY A 177 21.19 15.25 -10.27
N TYR A 178 20.09 14.52 -9.96
CA TYR A 178 18.84 15.11 -9.57
C TYR A 178 18.95 15.47 -8.08
N GLN A 179 19.40 16.70 -7.79
CA GLN A 179 19.82 17.10 -6.45
C GLN A 179 18.73 17.80 -5.64
N TRP A 180 17.77 18.40 -6.31
CA TRP A 180 16.63 19.02 -5.66
C TRP A 180 15.44 18.07 -5.67
N VAL A 181 14.67 18.07 -4.61
CA VAL A 181 13.51 17.20 -4.43
C VAL A 181 12.35 18.03 -3.93
N LEU A 182 11.28 18.05 -4.70
CA LEU A 182 9.98 18.48 -4.21
C LEU A 182 9.34 17.28 -3.49
N GLU A 183 9.30 17.32 -2.17
CA GLU A 183 8.53 16.40 -1.33
C GLU A 183 7.13 16.97 -1.15
N ALA A 184 6.09 16.21 -1.51
CA ALA A 184 4.73 16.68 -1.45
C ALA A 184 3.77 15.60 -0.93
N ASP A 185 2.78 16.04 -0.16
CA ASP A 185 1.70 15.23 0.40
C ASP A 185 0.36 15.88 0.02
N ILE A 186 -0.63 15.08 -0.31
CA ILE A 186 -1.98 15.55 -0.65
C ILE A 186 -2.82 15.57 0.63
N GLN A 187 -3.46 16.71 0.90
CA GLN A 187 -4.31 16.85 2.08
C GLN A 187 -5.54 15.95 1.97
N SER A 188 -5.69 15.01 2.90
CA SER A 188 -6.87 14.12 2.98
C SER A 188 -7.26 13.48 1.63
N CYS A 189 -6.29 13.06 0.82
CA CYS A 189 -6.48 12.62 -0.56
C CYS A 189 -7.72 11.73 -0.75
N PHE A 190 -7.87 10.68 0.09
CA PHE A 190 -9.00 9.77 -0.02
C PHE A 190 -10.37 10.41 0.29
N ASP A 191 -10.40 11.46 1.09
CA ASP A 191 -11.63 12.11 1.56
C ASP A 191 -12.08 13.26 0.64
N THR A 192 -11.20 13.70 -0.29
CA THR A 192 -11.41 14.92 -1.10
C THR A 192 -11.49 14.68 -2.61
N ILE A 193 -11.18 13.47 -3.11
CA ILE A 193 -11.26 13.18 -4.56
C ILE A 193 -12.65 13.50 -5.09
N ASP A 194 -12.72 14.34 -6.12
CA ASP A 194 -13.98 14.67 -6.80
C ASP A 194 -14.57 13.44 -7.50
N HIS A 195 -15.82 13.12 -7.20
CA HIS A 195 -16.50 11.95 -7.74
C HIS A 195 -16.73 12.05 -9.26
N VAL A 196 -16.97 13.25 -9.78
CA VAL A 196 -17.23 13.46 -11.21
C VAL A 196 -15.95 13.23 -11.99
N GLY A 197 -14.87 13.91 -11.61
CA GLY A 197 -13.55 13.74 -12.23
C GLY A 197 -13.04 12.31 -12.17
N LEU A 198 -13.22 11.62 -11.01
CA LEU A 198 -12.86 10.20 -10.90
C LEU A 198 -13.69 9.31 -11.83
N LEU A 199 -15.03 9.51 -11.88
CA LEU A 199 -15.90 8.70 -12.75
C LEU A 199 -15.59 8.97 -14.24
N ASP A 200 -15.23 10.16 -14.63
CA ASP A 200 -14.84 10.48 -16.01
C ASP A 200 -13.54 9.75 -16.39
N ARG A 201 -12.58 9.66 -15.48
CA ARG A 201 -11.39 8.86 -15.69
C ARG A 201 -11.71 7.36 -15.83
N ILE A 202 -12.64 6.83 -15.03
CA ILE A 202 -13.08 5.44 -15.18
C ILE A 202 -13.79 5.24 -16.52
N ARG A 203 -14.64 6.18 -16.95
CA ARG A 203 -15.36 6.14 -18.24
C ARG A 203 -14.43 6.11 -19.45
N ALA A 204 -13.22 6.61 -19.33
CA ALA A 204 -12.23 6.53 -20.41
C ALA A 204 -11.96 5.07 -20.83
N ARG A 205 -12.08 4.10 -19.91
CA ARG A 205 -11.85 2.68 -20.16
C ARG A 205 -13.08 1.80 -19.99
N VAL A 206 -14.06 2.21 -19.20
CA VAL A 206 -15.25 1.42 -18.82
C VAL A 206 -16.51 2.15 -19.25
N THR A 207 -17.25 1.58 -20.19
CA THR A 207 -18.54 2.12 -20.65
C THR A 207 -19.75 1.34 -20.11
N ASP A 208 -19.52 0.23 -19.40
CA ASP A 208 -20.59 -0.52 -18.73
C ASP A 208 -21.24 0.36 -17.64
N LYS A 209 -22.45 0.85 -17.95
CA LYS A 209 -23.22 1.74 -17.07
C LYS A 209 -23.57 1.08 -15.73
N ARG A 210 -23.65 -0.26 -15.69
CA ARG A 210 -23.93 -1.03 -14.47
C ARG A 210 -22.75 -0.98 -13.52
N VAL A 211 -21.52 -1.19 -14.03
CA VAL A 211 -20.28 -1.06 -13.27
C VAL A 211 -20.08 0.37 -12.77
N LEU A 212 -20.27 1.37 -13.64
CA LEU A 212 -20.17 2.78 -13.27
C LEU A 212 -21.20 3.17 -12.20
N GLY A 213 -22.43 2.65 -12.32
CA GLY A 213 -23.50 2.85 -11.32
C GLY A 213 -23.12 2.26 -9.97
N LEU A 214 -22.54 1.05 -9.96
CA LEU A 214 -22.12 0.39 -8.72
C LEU A 214 -20.93 1.10 -8.06
N VAL A 215 -19.93 1.52 -8.83
CA VAL A 215 -18.83 2.36 -8.31
C VAL A 215 -19.37 3.65 -7.71
N LYS A 216 -20.27 4.36 -8.43
CA LYS A 216 -20.94 5.57 -7.93
C LYS A 216 -21.70 5.32 -6.63
N ALA A 217 -22.38 4.18 -6.52
CA ALA A 217 -23.11 3.81 -5.30
C ALA A 217 -22.14 3.63 -4.11
N PHE A 218 -20.99 2.98 -4.30
CA PHE A 218 -19.96 2.88 -3.26
C PHE A 218 -19.35 4.23 -2.86
N LEU A 219 -19.14 5.13 -3.81
CA LEU A 219 -18.66 6.49 -3.51
C LEU A 219 -19.66 7.29 -2.67
N LYS A 220 -20.96 7.04 -2.85
CA LYS A 220 -22.07 7.74 -2.18
C LYS A 220 -22.61 7.03 -0.93
N ALA A 221 -22.06 5.88 -0.56
CA ALA A 221 -22.61 5.05 0.52
C ALA A 221 -22.64 5.74 1.90
N GLY A 222 -21.88 6.82 2.07
CA GLY A 222 -21.86 7.60 3.31
C GLY A 222 -21.08 6.93 4.44
N VAL A 223 -21.05 7.62 5.58
CA VAL A 223 -20.31 7.21 6.77
C VAL A 223 -21.25 7.25 7.98
N LEU A 224 -21.33 6.17 8.74
CA LEU A 224 -21.97 6.14 10.05
C LEU A 224 -20.90 6.44 11.10
N THR A 225 -20.99 7.61 11.71
CA THR A 225 -20.07 8.09 12.74
C THR A 225 -20.28 7.36 14.08
N ALA A 226 -19.31 7.47 14.99
CA ALA A 226 -19.37 6.78 16.29
C ALA A 226 -20.52 7.26 17.19
N ASP A 227 -21.01 8.48 16.98
CA ASP A 227 -22.18 9.10 17.65
C ASP A 227 -23.52 8.79 16.96
N GLY A 228 -23.52 7.92 15.95
CA GLY A 228 -24.71 7.44 15.27
C GLY A 228 -25.25 8.39 14.18
N ARG A 229 -24.52 9.44 13.80
CA ARG A 229 -24.92 10.31 12.70
C ARG A 229 -24.57 9.67 11.36
N HIS A 230 -25.42 9.87 10.39
CA HIS A 230 -25.19 9.51 9.01
C HIS A 230 -24.70 10.74 8.24
N ASP A 231 -23.44 10.68 7.79
CA ASP A 231 -22.85 11.73 6.96
C ASP A 231 -22.82 11.26 5.50
N ASP A 232 -23.46 12.01 4.62
CA ASP A 232 -23.41 11.75 3.17
C ASP A 232 -22.02 12.03 2.62
N SER A 233 -21.48 11.09 1.85
CA SER A 233 -20.22 11.27 1.15
C SER A 233 -20.45 12.03 -0.16
N ARG A 234 -20.12 13.33 -0.20
CA ARG A 234 -20.18 14.15 -1.42
C ARG A 234 -18.89 14.12 -2.23
N THR A 235 -17.79 13.86 -1.56
CA THR A 235 -16.44 13.74 -2.13
C THR A 235 -15.74 12.55 -1.50
N GLY A 236 -14.66 12.12 -2.14
CA GLY A 236 -13.77 11.11 -1.60
C GLY A 236 -14.24 9.67 -1.72
N THR A 237 -13.38 8.79 -1.24
CA THR A 237 -13.63 7.35 -1.13
C THR A 237 -13.31 6.90 0.29
N PRO A 238 -14.14 6.08 0.95
CA PRO A 238 -13.92 5.72 2.34
C PRO A 238 -12.54 5.09 2.57
N GLN A 239 -11.76 5.66 3.51
CA GLN A 239 -10.49 5.06 3.90
C GLN A 239 -10.76 3.71 4.58
N GLY A 240 -10.35 2.61 3.94
CA GLY A 240 -10.55 1.24 4.41
C GLY A 240 -11.41 0.36 3.50
N GLY A 241 -12.03 0.90 2.46
CA GLY A 241 -12.65 0.13 1.39
C GLY A 241 -11.60 -0.62 0.56
N ILE A 242 -11.96 -1.80 0.04
CA ILE A 242 -11.06 -2.63 -0.79
C ILE A 242 -10.84 -1.98 -2.16
N LEU A 243 -11.84 -1.31 -2.70
CA LEU A 243 -11.81 -0.64 -4.00
C LEU A 243 -11.07 0.71 -3.94
N SER A 244 -11.06 1.39 -2.78
CA SER A 244 -10.53 2.76 -2.63
C SER A 244 -9.08 2.95 -3.09
N PRO A 245 -8.13 2.02 -2.86
CA PRO A 245 -6.76 2.16 -3.35
C PRO A 245 -6.65 2.19 -4.88
N LEU A 246 -7.46 1.39 -5.59
CA LEU A 246 -7.51 1.38 -7.04
C LEU A 246 -8.08 2.71 -7.57
N LEU A 247 -9.20 3.16 -6.99
CA LEU A 247 -9.84 4.43 -7.37
C LEU A 247 -8.90 5.64 -7.15
N ALA A 248 -8.17 5.66 -6.02
CA ALA A 248 -7.18 6.70 -5.77
C ALA A 248 -6.05 6.68 -6.81
N ASN A 249 -5.55 5.49 -7.21
CA ASN A 249 -4.54 5.40 -8.26
C ASN A 249 -5.09 5.86 -9.62
N ILE A 250 -6.36 5.57 -9.96
CA ILE A 250 -7.01 6.05 -11.19
C ILE A 250 -7.12 7.58 -11.18
N ALA A 251 -7.51 8.20 -10.07
CA ALA A 251 -7.55 9.65 -9.95
C ALA A 251 -6.15 10.26 -10.11
N LEU A 252 -5.17 9.76 -9.36
CA LEU A 252 -3.82 10.29 -9.31
C LEU A 252 -2.98 9.98 -10.57
N SER A 253 -3.43 9.07 -11.46
CA SER A 253 -2.75 8.86 -12.75
C SER A 253 -2.75 10.12 -13.64
N THR A 254 -3.63 11.09 -13.38
CA THR A 254 -3.57 12.41 -14.02
C THR A 254 -2.23 13.10 -13.79
N LEU A 255 -1.71 13.03 -12.57
CA LEU A 255 -0.39 13.57 -12.23
C LEU A 255 0.73 12.78 -12.92
N ASP A 256 0.61 11.45 -12.94
CA ASP A 256 1.58 10.57 -13.60
C ASP A 256 1.66 10.87 -15.11
N GLU A 257 0.51 10.99 -15.76
CA GLU A 257 0.38 11.26 -17.20
C GLU A 257 0.95 12.66 -17.57
N HIS A 258 0.67 13.66 -16.75
CA HIS A 258 1.21 15.01 -16.94
C HIS A 258 2.74 15.02 -16.96
N PHE A 259 3.37 14.42 -15.96
CA PHE A 259 4.83 14.32 -15.87
C PHE A 259 5.45 13.41 -16.94
N ASP A 260 4.75 12.35 -17.34
CA ASP A 260 5.22 11.46 -18.41
C ASP A 260 5.15 12.16 -19.77
N ALA A 261 4.10 12.94 -20.05
CA ALA A 261 3.99 13.74 -21.27
C ALA A 261 5.14 14.74 -21.39
N GLN A 262 5.46 15.46 -20.32
CA GLN A 262 6.60 16.35 -20.28
C GLN A 262 7.93 15.62 -20.48
N TRP A 263 8.08 14.47 -19.80
CA TRP A 263 9.28 13.66 -19.92
C TRP A 263 9.48 13.20 -21.38
N ARG A 264 8.45 12.63 -22.00
CA ARG A 264 8.52 12.15 -23.39
C ARG A 264 8.78 13.29 -24.37
N GLY A 265 8.10 14.43 -24.19
CA GLY A 265 8.22 15.57 -25.10
C GLY A 265 9.59 16.28 -25.05
N THR A 266 10.15 16.46 -23.85
CA THR A 266 11.27 17.39 -23.67
C THR A 266 12.48 16.86 -22.91
N MET A 267 12.43 15.64 -22.33
CA MET A 267 13.47 15.14 -21.40
C MET A 267 13.88 13.68 -21.64
N SER A 268 13.25 12.96 -22.57
CA SER A 268 13.44 11.53 -22.78
C SER A 268 14.84 11.16 -23.26
N THR A 269 15.41 11.95 -24.18
CA THR A 269 16.74 11.69 -24.76
C THR A 269 17.84 12.49 -24.07
N TRP A 270 19.10 12.07 -24.26
CA TRP A 270 20.24 12.86 -23.78
C TRP A 270 20.26 14.26 -24.43
N HIS A 271 20.02 14.34 -25.73
CA HIS A 271 19.98 15.61 -26.48
C HIS A 271 18.93 16.59 -25.94
N HIS A 272 17.71 16.11 -25.63
CA HIS A 272 16.67 16.91 -25.03
C HIS A 272 17.13 17.50 -23.68
N ARG A 273 17.69 16.66 -22.79
CA ARG A 273 18.17 17.12 -21.47
C ARG A 273 19.36 18.06 -21.57
N ASP A 274 20.26 17.85 -22.53
CA ASP A 274 21.41 18.74 -22.76
C ASP A 274 20.96 20.10 -23.30
N ARG A 275 20.03 20.12 -24.27
CA ARG A 275 19.40 21.36 -24.78
C ARG A 275 18.75 22.14 -23.65
N ARG A 276 17.93 21.51 -22.81
CA ARG A 276 17.31 22.14 -21.64
C ARG A 276 18.36 22.74 -20.70
N ARG A 277 19.42 21.99 -20.41
CA ARG A 277 20.52 22.50 -19.58
C ARG A 277 21.19 23.76 -20.17
N ARG A 278 21.45 23.78 -21.48
CA ARG A 278 22.01 24.97 -22.17
C ARG A 278 21.09 26.18 -22.14
N GLN A 279 19.79 25.93 -22.08
CA GLN A 279 18.74 26.95 -21.94
C GLN A 279 18.49 27.36 -20.48
N GLY A 280 19.23 26.86 -19.51
CA GLY A 280 19.01 27.10 -18.09
C GLY A 280 17.76 26.44 -17.52
N LEU A 281 17.16 25.48 -18.23
CA LEU A 281 15.95 24.78 -17.81
C LEU A 281 16.25 23.49 -17.03
N GLY A 282 15.47 23.23 -15.98
CA GLY A 282 15.54 21.99 -15.18
C GLY A 282 15.02 20.75 -15.91
N CYS A 283 15.42 19.59 -15.43
CA CYS A 283 14.82 18.30 -15.80
C CYS A 283 14.32 17.60 -14.54
N TRP A 284 13.19 16.91 -14.65
CA TRP A 284 12.54 16.30 -13.48
C TRP A 284 11.94 14.94 -13.76
N LYS A 285 11.70 14.18 -12.68
CA LYS A 285 11.04 12.89 -12.74
C LYS A 285 10.21 12.65 -11.49
N LEU A 286 8.97 12.24 -11.68
CA LEU A 286 8.04 11.89 -10.62
C LEU A 286 8.32 10.47 -10.09
N VAL A 287 8.22 10.28 -8.78
CA VAL A 287 8.13 8.99 -8.09
C VAL A 287 6.98 9.05 -7.10
N ARG A 288 5.92 8.29 -7.34
CA ARG A 288 4.70 8.30 -6.55
C ARG A 288 4.43 6.95 -5.88
N TYR A 289 4.08 6.99 -4.61
CA TYR A 289 3.63 5.83 -3.84
C TYR A 289 2.26 6.15 -3.20
N ALA A 290 1.16 5.80 -3.87
CA ALA A 290 -0.18 6.23 -3.52
C ALA A 290 -0.32 7.76 -3.53
N ASP A 291 -0.67 8.36 -2.40
CA ASP A 291 -0.76 9.80 -2.16
C ASP A 291 0.58 10.48 -1.79
N ASP A 292 1.56 9.70 -1.31
CA ASP A 292 2.92 10.19 -1.07
C ASP A 292 3.72 10.24 -2.38
N PHE A 293 4.31 11.38 -2.73
CA PHE A 293 5.14 11.47 -3.93
C PHE A 293 6.29 12.47 -3.78
N VAL A 294 7.28 12.29 -4.63
CA VAL A 294 8.40 13.22 -4.78
C VAL A 294 8.67 13.49 -6.24
N VAL A 295 9.09 14.72 -6.56
CA VAL A 295 9.63 15.06 -7.88
C VAL A 295 11.12 15.33 -7.71
N CYS A 296 11.94 14.46 -8.31
CA CYS A 296 13.40 14.64 -8.34
C CYS A 296 13.76 15.60 -9.47
N VAL A 297 14.51 16.66 -9.17
CA VAL A 297 14.83 17.76 -10.10
C VAL A 297 16.35 17.87 -10.28
N LYS A 298 16.76 17.92 -11.54
CA LYS A 298 18.12 18.28 -11.96
C LYS A 298 18.10 19.69 -12.52
N GLY A 299 18.62 20.63 -11.77
CA GLY A 299 18.61 22.06 -12.01
C GLY A 299 18.81 22.81 -10.71
N ASP A 300 18.24 24.01 -10.61
CA ASP A 300 18.31 24.87 -9.44
C ASP A 300 17.08 24.69 -8.54
N GLN A 301 17.14 25.28 -7.35
CA GLN A 301 16.05 25.24 -6.38
C GLN A 301 14.74 25.82 -6.96
N ARG A 302 14.84 26.90 -7.71
CA ARG A 302 13.67 27.55 -8.37
C ARG A 302 12.88 26.60 -9.25
N HIS A 303 13.56 25.74 -10.01
CA HIS A 303 12.88 24.74 -10.84
C HIS A 303 12.04 23.75 -10.01
N ALA A 304 12.45 23.46 -8.77
CA ALA A 304 11.66 22.60 -7.90
C ALA A 304 10.52 23.37 -7.20
N GLU A 305 10.68 24.67 -6.97
CA GLU A 305 9.65 25.54 -6.42
C GLU A 305 8.53 25.79 -7.45
N ASP A 306 8.88 26.06 -8.70
CA ASP A 306 7.91 26.24 -9.80
C ASP A 306 7.03 25.00 -10.00
N LEU A 307 7.61 23.81 -9.87
CA LEU A 307 6.86 22.55 -9.95
C LEU A 307 5.79 22.38 -8.88
N ARG A 308 5.90 23.06 -7.73
CA ARG A 308 4.88 23.00 -6.68
C ARG A 308 3.56 23.59 -7.15
N GLU A 309 3.61 24.74 -7.84
CA GLU A 309 2.42 25.39 -8.38
C GLU A 309 1.84 24.61 -9.55
N GLU A 310 2.71 24.05 -10.40
CA GLU A 310 2.31 23.21 -11.51
C GLU A 310 1.57 21.94 -11.01
N VAL A 311 2.11 21.24 -10.00
CA VAL A 311 1.46 20.10 -9.37
C VAL A 311 0.11 20.48 -8.78
N ALA A 312 0.02 21.63 -8.10
CA ALA A 312 -1.24 22.10 -7.54
C ALA A 312 -2.30 22.36 -8.64
N ALA A 313 -1.89 22.95 -9.77
CA ALA A 313 -2.78 23.18 -10.91
C ALA A 313 -3.28 21.87 -11.55
N VAL A 314 -2.43 20.85 -11.65
CA VAL A 314 -2.80 19.51 -12.19
C VAL A 314 -3.77 18.78 -11.27
N LEU A 315 -3.65 18.94 -9.95
CA LEU A 315 -4.48 18.27 -8.96
C LEU A 315 -5.82 18.99 -8.70
N ALA A 316 -5.90 20.30 -8.94
CA ALA A 316 -7.08 21.11 -8.64
C ALA A 316 -8.38 20.61 -9.31
N PRO A 317 -8.41 20.18 -10.60
CA PRO A 317 -9.63 19.66 -11.23
C PRO A 317 -10.18 18.38 -10.56
N LEU A 318 -9.36 17.68 -9.78
CA LEU A 318 -9.76 16.51 -9.01
C LEU A 318 -10.17 16.85 -7.56
N GLY A 319 -10.27 18.14 -7.21
CA GLY A 319 -10.57 18.60 -5.85
C GLY A 319 -9.41 18.37 -4.86
N LEU A 320 -8.21 18.04 -5.35
CA LEU A 320 -7.06 17.70 -4.53
C LEU A 320 -6.17 18.93 -4.27
N VAL A 321 -5.73 19.07 -3.02
CA VAL A 321 -4.91 20.21 -2.57
C VAL A 321 -3.65 19.68 -1.91
N LEU A 322 -2.50 20.29 -2.21
CA LEU A 322 -1.25 19.99 -1.52
C LEU A 322 -1.31 20.42 -0.05
N ALA A 323 -0.77 19.61 0.85
CA ALA A 323 -0.64 19.94 2.26
C ALA A 323 0.51 20.95 2.47
N PRO A 324 0.24 22.23 2.82
CA PRO A 324 1.29 23.25 2.90
C PRO A 324 2.40 22.89 3.89
N ASP A 325 2.01 22.38 5.06
CA ASP A 325 2.94 22.01 6.14
C ASP A 325 3.87 20.82 5.81
N LYS A 326 3.55 20.06 4.76
CA LYS A 326 4.29 18.85 4.37
C LYS A 326 4.90 18.95 2.99
N THR A 327 4.56 19.98 2.23
CA THR A 327 5.12 20.20 0.90
C THR A 327 6.33 21.12 1.01
N ARG A 328 7.50 20.61 0.62
CA ARG A 328 8.75 21.35 0.73
C ARG A 328 9.74 20.97 -0.36
N VAL A 329 10.61 21.91 -0.70
CA VAL A 329 11.76 21.71 -1.58
C VAL A 329 12.99 21.47 -0.71
N VAL A 330 13.72 20.39 -0.97
CA VAL A 330 14.87 19.97 -0.17
C VAL A 330 16.04 19.62 -1.09
N HIS A 331 17.25 19.99 -0.69
CA HIS A 331 18.46 19.51 -1.37
C HIS A 331 18.86 18.11 -0.85
N ILE A 332 19.38 17.24 -1.72
CA ILE A 332 19.74 15.86 -1.36
C ILE A 332 20.83 15.77 -0.29
N ASP A 333 21.64 16.83 -0.11
CA ASP A 333 22.66 16.89 0.93
C ASP A 333 22.06 17.15 2.32
N ASP A 334 20.90 17.79 2.41
CA ASP A 334 20.14 17.93 3.65
C ASP A 334 19.39 16.65 3.97
N GLY A 335 18.92 15.95 2.93
CA GLY A 335 18.18 14.73 2.99
C GLY A 335 16.70 14.91 3.36
N PHE A 336 15.92 13.89 3.07
CA PHE A 336 14.47 13.86 3.33
C PHE A 336 14.01 12.46 3.69
N ASP A 337 12.79 12.38 4.26
CA ASP A 337 12.19 11.12 4.66
C ASP A 337 11.10 10.70 3.64
N PHE A 338 11.25 9.51 3.06
CA PHE A 338 10.25 8.93 2.17
C PHE A 338 10.01 7.47 2.50
N LEU A 339 8.74 7.06 2.66
CA LEU A 339 8.31 5.70 3.01
C LEU A 339 9.07 5.09 4.19
N GLY A 340 9.36 5.91 5.20
CA GLY A 340 10.09 5.49 6.40
C GLY A 340 11.62 5.43 6.24
N PHE A 341 12.16 5.65 5.05
CA PHE A 341 13.59 5.80 4.83
C PHE A 341 13.98 7.27 4.87
N HIS A 342 15.15 7.56 5.44
CA HIS A 342 15.86 8.82 5.28
C HIS A 342 16.84 8.69 4.12
N ILE A 343 16.70 9.52 3.09
CA ILE A 343 17.49 9.49 1.86
C ILE A 343 18.37 10.73 1.85
N ARG A 344 19.70 10.54 1.82
CA ARG A 344 20.66 11.64 1.91
C ARG A 344 21.95 11.32 1.15
N ARG A 345 22.51 12.32 0.47
CA ARG A 345 23.84 12.24 -0.11
C ARG A 345 24.89 12.54 0.97
N MET A 346 25.83 11.65 1.17
CA MET A 346 26.91 11.82 2.14
C MET A 346 28.23 11.37 1.54
N ARG A 347 29.33 11.93 2.07
CA ARG A 347 30.68 11.48 1.71
C ARG A 347 30.90 10.05 2.15
N LYS A 348 31.46 9.23 1.27
CA LYS A 348 31.83 7.86 1.61
C LYS A 348 32.95 7.88 2.66
N ARG A 349 32.74 7.15 3.75
CA ARG A 349 33.73 7.03 4.81
C ARG A 349 35.07 6.50 4.25
N GLY A 350 36.15 7.11 4.64
CA GLY A 350 37.53 6.74 4.16
C GLY A 350 37.90 7.30 2.79
N THR A 351 37.10 8.19 2.18
CA THR A 351 37.42 8.83 0.91
C THR A 351 37.31 10.35 1.00
N LYS A 352 38.11 11.08 0.19
CA LYS A 352 38.07 12.56 0.18
C LYS A 352 36.93 13.12 -0.67
N ASN A 353 36.64 12.57 -1.84
CA ASN A 353 35.77 13.18 -2.85
C ASN A 353 34.60 12.29 -3.34
N LEU A 354 34.45 11.07 -2.80
CA LEU A 354 33.36 10.18 -3.22
C LEU A 354 32.12 10.40 -2.37
N HIS A 355 31.01 10.72 -3.04
CA HIS A 355 29.71 10.89 -2.42
C HIS A 355 28.77 9.79 -2.90
N PHE A 356 27.96 9.26 -1.99
CA PHE A 356 26.92 8.29 -2.27
C PHE A 356 25.60 8.74 -1.66
N VAL A 357 24.50 8.38 -2.32
CA VAL A 357 23.17 8.55 -1.75
C VAL A 357 22.85 7.33 -0.88
N TYR A 358 22.73 7.56 0.41
CA TYR A 358 22.42 6.55 1.39
C TYR A 358 20.94 6.55 1.71
N THR A 359 20.38 5.36 1.88
CA THR A 359 19.02 5.14 2.39
C THR A 359 19.14 4.43 3.73
N VAL A 360 18.68 5.08 4.80
CA VAL A 360 18.73 4.53 6.17
C VAL A 360 17.32 4.57 6.77
N PRO A 361 16.98 3.74 7.77
CA PRO A 361 15.71 3.90 8.47
C PRO A 361 15.59 5.30 9.09
N SER A 362 14.49 6.02 8.82
CA SER A 362 14.29 7.37 9.32
C SER A 362 14.26 7.42 10.85
N ARG A 363 14.53 8.60 11.43
CA ARG A 363 14.46 8.80 12.89
C ARG A 363 13.07 8.47 13.44
N LYS A 364 12.03 8.83 12.69
CA LYS A 364 10.62 8.54 13.02
C LYS A 364 10.35 7.02 13.04
N ALA A 365 10.82 6.28 12.03
CA ALA A 365 10.69 4.82 11.98
C ALA A 365 11.42 4.15 13.15
N GLN A 366 12.64 4.62 13.50
CA GLN A 366 13.39 4.13 14.64
C GLN A 366 12.72 4.45 15.99
N ALA A 367 12.11 5.62 16.15
CA ALA A 367 11.37 5.99 17.35
C ALA A 367 10.16 5.08 17.56
N THR A 368 9.38 4.83 16.49
CA THR A 368 8.22 3.92 16.52
C THR A 368 8.60 2.50 16.94
N VAL A 369 9.74 1.99 16.46
CA VAL A 369 10.24 0.67 16.88
C VAL A 369 10.61 0.65 18.36
N ARG A 370 11.33 1.66 18.85
CA ARG A 370 11.69 1.74 20.26
C ARG A 370 10.46 1.81 21.16
N GLU A 371 9.44 2.53 20.74
CA GLU A 371 8.16 2.61 21.45
C GLU A 371 7.45 1.25 21.47
N ARG A 372 7.42 0.52 20.36
CA ARG A 372 6.81 -0.80 20.30
C ARG A 372 7.54 -1.82 21.19
N ILE A 373 8.88 -1.76 21.25
CA ILE A 373 9.66 -2.58 22.18
C ILE A 373 9.28 -2.24 23.63
N ARG A 374 9.16 -0.94 24.00
CA ARG A 374 8.70 -0.52 25.32
C ARG A 374 7.31 -1.06 25.63
N TRP A 375 6.41 -1.04 24.67
CA TRP A 375 5.04 -1.54 24.80
C TRP A 375 5.03 -3.05 25.11
N HIS A 376 5.84 -3.87 24.44
CA HIS A 376 5.95 -5.31 24.71
C HIS A 376 6.66 -5.65 26.02
N THR A 377 7.41 -4.70 26.61
CA THR A 377 8.17 -4.89 27.85
C THR A 377 7.71 -3.96 28.97
N ARG A 378 6.44 -3.56 28.98
CA ARG A 378 5.84 -2.68 30.01
C ARG A 378 5.49 -3.47 31.27
N ARG A 379 5.18 -2.73 32.36
CA ARG A 379 4.82 -3.39 33.65
C ARG A 379 3.58 -4.29 33.55
N SER A 380 2.57 -3.89 32.76
CA SER A 380 1.35 -4.69 32.60
C SER A 380 1.55 -6.03 31.88
N THR A 381 2.74 -6.31 31.32
CA THR A 381 3.07 -7.61 30.72
C THR A 381 3.87 -8.53 31.66
N LEU A 382 4.10 -8.16 32.92
CA LEU A 382 4.88 -8.95 33.87
C LEU A 382 4.22 -10.30 34.25
N HIS A 383 2.91 -10.44 34.03
CA HIS A 383 2.20 -11.71 34.22
C HIS A 383 2.51 -12.75 33.12
N GLU A 384 3.00 -12.29 31.96
CA GLU A 384 3.30 -13.15 30.83
C GLU A 384 4.62 -13.91 31.02
N ASP A 385 4.79 -15.04 30.32
CA ASP A 385 6.06 -15.77 30.32
C ASP A 385 7.09 -15.12 29.39
N LEU A 386 8.37 -15.32 29.70
CA LEU A 386 9.46 -14.68 28.96
C LEU A 386 9.49 -15.12 27.48
N ASP A 387 9.20 -16.38 27.20
CA ASP A 387 9.16 -16.90 25.83
C ASP A 387 8.07 -16.21 24.98
N VAL A 388 6.92 -15.86 25.58
CA VAL A 388 5.86 -15.09 24.90
C VAL A 388 6.36 -13.70 24.55
N VAL A 389 7.02 -13.02 25.48
CA VAL A 389 7.62 -11.69 25.25
C VAL A 389 8.70 -11.77 24.17
N LEU A 390 9.59 -12.78 24.23
CA LEU A 390 10.65 -12.98 23.25
C LEU A 390 10.08 -13.25 21.84
N ARG A 391 9.06 -14.10 21.72
CA ARG A 391 8.39 -14.38 20.43
C ARG A 391 7.80 -13.11 19.80
N ARG A 392 7.11 -12.28 20.60
CA ARG A 392 6.51 -11.03 20.14
C ARG A 392 7.57 -10.01 19.68
N VAL A 393 8.61 -9.82 20.51
CA VAL A 393 9.70 -8.88 20.19
C VAL A 393 10.47 -9.34 18.95
N ASN A 394 10.80 -10.64 18.85
CA ASN A 394 11.48 -11.19 17.68
C ASN A 394 10.66 -10.99 16.40
N ARG A 395 9.37 -11.41 16.41
CA ARG A 395 8.48 -11.28 15.26
C ARG A 395 8.40 -9.82 14.78
N PHE A 396 8.25 -8.90 15.73
CA PHE A 396 8.16 -7.48 15.41
C PHE A 396 9.49 -6.94 14.84
N LEU A 397 10.63 -7.20 15.48
CA LEU A 397 11.94 -6.73 15.04
C LEU A 397 12.35 -7.34 13.70
N GLN A 398 12.11 -8.62 13.49
CA GLN A 398 12.43 -9.28 12.22
C GLN A 398 11.55 -8.74 11.06
N GLY A 399 10.26 -8.53 11.29
CA GLY A 399 9.37 -7.92 10.30
C GLY A 399 9.82 -6.51 9.93
N TRP A 400 10.14 -5.68 10.93
CA TRP A 400 10.66 -4.33 10.71
C TRP A 400 12.02 -4.35 10.00
N ALA A 401 12.96 -5.18 10.44
CA ALA A 401 14.27 -5.31 9.82
C ALA A 401 14.17 -5.81 8.37
N SER A 402 13.26 -6.73 8.08
CA SER A 402 12.99 -7.22 6.71
C SER A 402 12.54 -6.11 5.77
N TYR A 403 11.76 -5.14 6.25
CA TYR A 403 11.37 -3.96 5.47
C TYR A 403 12.58 -3.07 5.15
N PHE A 404 13.46 -2.84 6.12
CA PHE A 404 14.61 -1.93 5.99
C PHE A 404 15.93 -2.60 5.59
N ARG A 405 15.94 -3.92 5.37
CA ARG A 405 17.15 -4.69 5.07
C ARG A 405 17.90 -4.24 3.82
N HIS A 406 17.24 -3.51 2.94
CA HIS A 406 17.82 -3.03 1.68
C HIS A 406 18.47 -1.64 1.78
N GLY A 407 18.37 -1.00 2.92
CA GLY A 407 19.06 0.24 3.26
C GLY A 407 20.38 0.00 3.99
N VAL A 408 21.10 1.08 4.30
CA VAL A 408 22.29 1.05 5.14
C VAL A 408 21.86 0.94 6.62
N SER A 409 21.38 -0.22 7.01
CA SER A 409 20.62 -0.44 8.24
C SER A 409 21.37 -1.19 9.34
N LYS A 410 22.55 -1.79 9.04
CA LYS A 410 23.27 -2.68 9.97
C LYS A 410 23.53 -2.04 11.34
N ALA A 411 24.02 -0.80 11.37
CA ALA A 411 24.29 -0.10 12.62
C ALA A 411 23.00 0.19 13.41
N VAL A 412 21.92 0.56 12.70
CA VAL A 412 20.61 0.80 13.29
C VAL A 412 20.03 -0.49 13.88
N PHE A 413 20.17 -1.62 13.20
CA PHE A 413 19.72 -2.93 13.69
C PHE A 413 20.43 -3.29 15.00
N SER A 414 21.77 -3.14 15.06
CA SER A 414 22.51 -3.40 16.29
C SER A 414 22.13 -2.46 17.45
N GLN A 415 21.86 -1.18 17.18
CA GLN A 415 21.38 -0.23 18.21
C GLN A 415 19.99 -0.60 18.72
N LEU A 416 19.09 -1.07 17.86
CA LEU A 416 17.75 -1.51 18.25
C LEU A 416 17.81 -2.80 19.07
N ASP A 417 18.68 -3.74 18.69
CA ASP A 417 18.89 -4.96 19.46
C ASP A 417 19.44 -4.68 20.84
N PHE A 418 20.40 -3.77 20.96
CA PHE A 418 20.90 -3.36 22.27
C PHE A 418 19.80 -2.69 23.11
N HIS A 419 18.96 -1.83 22.49
CA HIS A 419 17.81 -1.24 23.17
C HIS A 419 16.81 -2.33 23.64
N ALA A 420 16.48 -3.28 22.79
CA ALA A 420 15.58 -4.39 23.11
C ALA A 420 16.16 -5.26 24.22
N TRP A 421 17.44 -5.60 24.14
CA TRP A 421 18.16 -6.35 25.17
C TRP A 421 18.07 -5.68 26.54
N ARG A 422 18.38 -4.39 26.64
CA ARG A 422 18.24 -3.60 27.88
C ARG A 422 16.81 -3.64 28.42
N ARG A 423 15.82 -3.52 27.55
CA ARG A 423 14.40 -3.52 27.94
C ARG A 423 13.95 -4.88 28.46
N ILE A 424 14.33 -5.96 27.79
CA ILE A 424 14.03 -7.34 28.20
C ILE A 424 14.72 -7.67 29.52
N GLY A 425 16.00 -7.33 29.70
CA GLY A 425 16.71 -7.52 30.95
C GLY A 425 16.08 -6.77 32.12
N ALA A 426 15.66 -5.53 31.91
CA ALA A 426 14.93 -4.76 32.92
C ALA A 426 13.55 -5.38 33.23
N TRP A 427 12.85 -5.95 32.23
CA TRP A 427 11.58 -6.65 32.41
C TRP A 427 11.75 -7.93 33.25
N ILE A 428 12.75 -8.78 32.92
CA ILE A 428 13.07 -9.99 33.72
C ILE A 428 13.35 -9.62 35.18
N ARG A 429 14.20 -8.62 35.41
CA ARG A 429 14.57 -8.19 36.77
C ARG A 429 13.39 -7.65 37.58
N ARG A 430 12.40 -7.06 36.92
CA ARG A 430 11.16 -6.62 37.60
C ARG A 430 10.24 -7.78 37.91
N LYS A 431 10.14 -8.77 37.03
CA LYS A 431 9.32 -9.97 37.23
C LYS A 431 9.84 -10.84 38.38
N HIS A 432 11.16 -11.02 38.47
CA HIS A 432 11.82 -11.94 39.42
C HIS A 432 12.50 -11.23 40.63
N GLY A 433 12.11 -10.01 40.94
CA GLY A 433 12.57 -9.31 42.16
C GLY A 433 14.06 -9.02 42.17
N ARG A 434 14.48 -7.85 41.68
CA ARG A 434 15.86 -7.26 41.79
C ARG A 434 17.03 -8.25 41.56
N MET A 435 16.83 -9.30 40.79
CA MET A 435 17.84 -10.30 40.43
C MET A 435 19.14 -9.64 39.93
N SER A 436 20.29 -10.14 40.35
CA SER A 436 21.60 -9.68 39.85
C SER A 436 21.79 -10.07 38.38
N TRP A 437 22.64 -9.35 37.67
CA TRP A 437 22.96 -9.69 36.26
C TRP A 437 23.60 -11.08 36.11
N ARG A 438 24.36 -11.53 37.11
CA ARG A 438 24.95 -12.88 37.11
C ARG A 438 23.90 -13.99 37.21
N GLN A 439 22.90 -13.81 38.09
CA GLN A 439 21.77 -14.74 38.22
C GLN A 439 20.90 -14.74 36.94
N LEU A 440 20.61 -13.54 36.41
CA LEU A 440 19.84 -13.38 35.16
C LEU A 440 20.52 -14.11 33.99
N ARG A 441 21.86 -13.93 33.83
CA ARG A 441 22.61 -14.65 32.79
C ARG A 441 22.51 -16.14 32.94
N ARG A 442 22.65 -16.68 34.14
CA ARG A 442 22.61 -18.12 34.40
C ARG A 442 21.25 -18.77 34.16
N GLN A 443 20.16 -18.03 34.43
CA GLN A 443 18.80 -18.58 34.38
C GLN A 443 18.09 -18.28 33.03
N PHE A 444 18.37 -17.14 32.39
CA PHE A 444 17.62 -16.63 31.27
C PHE A 444 18.46 -16.34 30.02
N CYS A 445 19.71 -16.77 29.98
CA CYS A 445 20.54 -16.65 28.79
C CYS A 445 21.05 -18.03 28.38
N ASP A 446 21.14 -18.25 27.06
CA ASP A 446 21.85 -19.38 26.49
C ASP A 446 23.36 -19.03 26.35
N ARG A 447 23.94 -19.11 25.18
CA ARG A 447 25.36 -18.78 24.96
C ARG A 447 25.61 -17.26 25.12
N GLY A 448 26.46 -16.91 26.11
CA GLY A 448 26.83 -15.52 26.37
C GLY A 448 25.73 -14.71 27.08
N TRP A 449 25.28 -13.63 26.44
CA TRP A 449 24.29 -12.70 26.98
C TRP A 449 23.01 -12.67 26.13
N ARG A 450 22.71 -13.73 25.41
CA ARG A 450 21.50 -13.84 24.59
C ARG A 450 20.38 -14.44 25.43
N PHE A 451 19.32 -13.67 25.65
CA PHE A 451 18.15 -14.15 26.38
C PHE A 451 17.53 -15.38 25.70
N ALA A 452 17.24 -16.39 26.48
CA ALA A 452 16.57 -17.61 26.06
C ALA A 452 15.73 -18.18 27.20
N TYR A 453 14.55 -18.69 26.86
CA TYR A 453 13.64 -19.34 27.80
C TYR A 453 12.69 -20.28 27.03
N ASN A 454 12.43 -21.46 27.56
CA ASN A 454 11.55 -22.47 26.96
C ASN A 454 11.79 -22.66 25.44
N GLY A 455 13.05 -22.83 25.04
CA GLY A 455 13.43 -23.06 23.65
C GLY A 455 13.35 -21.83 22.74
N VAL A 456 12.96 -20.68 23.27
CA VAL A 456 12.87 -19.42 22.51
C VAL A 456 14.03 -18.50 22.86
N SER A 457 14.86 -18.13 21.88
CA SER A 457 15.95 -17.19 22.09
C SER A 457 15.67 -15.83 21.46
N PHE A 458 16.25 -14.77 22.02
CA PHE A 458 16.21 -13.44 21.43
C PHE A 458 17.07 -13.41 20.14
N ARG A 459 16.45 -13.11 19.00
CA ARG A 459 17.12 -13.06 17.70
C ARG A 459 17.41 -11.63 17.25
N GLY A 460 16.53 -10.69 17.58
CA GLY A 460 16.67 -9.28 17.25
C GLY A 460 16.57 -8.94 15.75
N ALA A 461 16.81 -7.66 15.44
CA ALA A 461 16.82 -7.11 14.09
C ALA A 461 18.09 -7.48 13.30
N ALA A 462 19.24 -7.56 13.99
CA ALA A 462 20.53 -7.89 13.38
C ALA A 462 20.61 -9.33 12.85
N SER A 463 19.68 -10.21 13.24
CA SER A 463 19.54 -11.54 12.65
C SER A 463 19.09 -11.50 11.17
N VAL A 464 18.53 -10.40 10.72
CA VAL A 464 18.13 -10.20 9.33
C VAL A 464 19.33 -9.67 8.53
N ALA A 465 19.75 -10.42 7.54
CA ALA A 465 20.87 -10.02 6.67
C ALA A 465 20.53 -8.76 5.87
N VAL A 466 21.41 -7.77 5.90
CA VAL A 466 21.33 -6.57 5.07
C VAL A 466 21.82 -6.93 3.67
N THR A 467 21.00 -6.70 2.66
CA THR A 467 21.29 -7.04 1.25
C THR A 467 21.02 -5.83 0.35
N ARG A 468 21.84 -5.63 -0.66
CA ARG A 468 21.63 -4.57 -1.64
C ARG A 468 20.32 -4.82 -2.40
N TYR A 469 19.48 -3.78 -2.54
CA TYR A 469 18.29 -3.87 -3.38
C TYR A 469 18.70 -3.87 -4.86
N ARG A 470 18.18 -4.83 -5.62
CA ARG A 470 18.35 -4.84 -7.06
C ARG A 470 17.38 -3.81 -7.67
N TYR A 471 17.92 -2.75 -8.25
CA TYR A 471 17.11 -1.78 -8.97
C TYR A 471 16.41 -2.45 -10.16
N ARG A 472 15.09 -2.35 -10.20
CA ARG A 472 14.25 -2.98 -11.24
C ARG A 472 13.83 -2.01 -12.35
N GLY A 473 13.98 -0.70 -12.14
CA GLY A 473 13.58 0.35 -13.07
C GLY A 473 12.09 0.30 -13.40
N ALA A 474 11.78 0.65 -14.64
CA ALA A 474 10.41 0.59 -15.16
C ALA A 474 9.89 -0.85 -15.43
N ARG A 475 10.77 -1.84 -15.48
CA ARG A 475 10.46 -3.22 -15.88
C ARG A 475 10.05 -4.07 -14.68
N ILE A 476 8.96 -3.70 -14.01
CA ILE A 476 8.38 -4.51 -12.94
C ILE A 476 7.19 -5.24 -13.55
N PRO A 477 7.26 -6.58 -13.70
CA PRO A 477 6.17 -7.34 -14.31
C PRO A 477 4.92 -7.29 -13.43
N THR A 478 3.77 -7.16 -14.06
CA THR A 478 2.48 -7.34 -13.39
C THR A 478 2.18 -8.82 -13.22
N PRO A 479 1.25 -9.22 -12.36
CA PRO A 479 0.83 -10.62 -12.29
C PRO A 479 0.30 -11.15 -13.63
N TRP A 480 -0.23 -10.27 -14.45
CA TRP A 480 -0.85 -10.61 -15.75
C TRP A 480 0.09 -10.47 -16.95
N THR A 481 1.29 -9.97 -16.75
CA THR A 481 2.32 -9.98 -17.81
C THR A 481 2.75 -11.42 -18.04
N ALA A 482 2.72 -11.88 -19.30
CA ALA A 482 3.27 -13.18 -19.66
C ALA A 482 4.74 -13.23 -19.23
N ILE A 483 5.10 -14.30 -18.51
CA ILE A 483 6.51 -14.58 -18.20
C ILE A 483 7.15 -14.92 -19.56
N GLN A 484 7.89 -13.97 -20.14
CA GLN A 484 8.78 -14.33 -21.24
C GLN A 484 9.77 -15.36 -20.69
N PRO A 485 9.89 -16.54 -21.31
CA PRO A 485 10.93 -17.48 -20.93
C PRO A 485 12.26 -16.72 -21.02
N ALA A 486 13.08 -16.87 -19.98
CA ALA A 486 14.43 -16.30 -20.01
C ALA A 486 15.12 -16.84 -21.25
N THR A 487 15.32 -15.99 -22.23
CA THR A 487 16.26 -16.27 -23.31
C THR A 487 17.63 -16.38 -22.65
N GLY A 488 18.16 -17.61 -22.66
CA GLY A 488 19.42 -18.02 -22.08
C GLY A 488 20.62 -17.23 -22.59
#